data_1c58f85f118a39b4825e7f9d202fd2a0
#
_entry.id   1c58f85f118a39b4825e7f9d202fd2a0
#
_cell.length_a   1.000
_cell.length_b   1.000
_cell.length_c   1.000
_cell.angle_alpha   90.00
_cell.angle_beta   90.00
_cell.angle_gamma   90.00
#
_symmetry.space_group_name_H-M   'P 1'
#
loop_
_entity.id
_entity.type
_entity.pdbx_description
1 polymer ?
#
loop_
_entity_poly.entity_id
_entity_poly.type
_entity_poly.pdbx_seq_one_letter_code
_entity_poly.pdbx_strand_id
1 'polypeptide(L)'
;MPHTLAFPGFVNAHSHAFQRAMRGKVEGGDFWAWRETMLAEAGTLTPERVRAEYELVYREMKAAGYTAVGEFHYLGLEDAKAAAAAADAAGIGFVVLLSAYARGGLERFRQSSVEAYFEQIAELRAARIRVGVAPHSVRACPADWLESIGDYAAREGLVLHVHADEQPREIEECLAEHGLRPIELLARAGCLGPHTTVVHATHASDRELDLLADAGARVCACPTTEANLGDGFLPVERIVERGIGLCIGSDSNVRIDPFEELRELEGIARRQGLRRNVVPHETLWRIGTDGGAAALGIDRWDEISVDLEHPALRGVRQYELPAALVFGCGADVVVA
;
A
#
# COMPACT_ATOMS: atom_id res chain seq x y z
N MET A 1 -6.09 36.09 4.83
CA MET A 1 -5.35 34.83 4.75
C MET A 1 -6.40 33.73 4.75
N PRO A 2 -6.26 32.68 3.97
CA PRO A 2 -7.20 31.58 4.07
C PRO A 2 -7.26 31.10 5.52
N HIS A 3 -8.45 30.82 6.01
CA HIS A 3 -8.64 30.31 7.35
C HIS A 3 -8.37 28.80 7.31
N THR A 4 -7.13 28.40 7.57
CA THR A 4 -6.70 27.00 7.51
C THR A 4 -6.49 26.40 8.90
N LEU A 5 -6.62 25.08 8.99
CA LEU A 5 -6.30 24.29 10.18
C LEU A 5 -5.35 23.16 9.80
N ALA A 6 -4.28 22.99 10.60
CA ALA A 6 -3.32 21.92 10.41
C ALA A 6 -3.85 20.60 10.96
N PHE A 7 -3.60 19.52 10.22
CA PHE A 7 -3.86 18.13 10.60
C PHE A 7 -2.63 17.27 10.32
N PRO A 8 -2.45 16.15 11.03
CA PRO A 8 -1.45 15.16 10.63
C PRO A 8 -1.68 14.74 9.18
N GLY A 9 -0.64 14.79 8.35
CA GLY A 9 -0.71 14.38 6.96
C GLY A 9 -0.89 12.87 6.82
N PHE A 10 -1.43 12.43 5.70
CA PHE A 10 -1.63 11.02 5.44
C PHE A 10 -0.34 10.34 4.97
N VAL A 11 -0.22 9.05 5.26
CA VAL A 11 0.88 8.20 4.83
C VAL A 11 0.33 7.11 3.91
N ASN A 12 0.73 7.16 2.65
CA ASN A 12 0.40 6.14 1.65
C ASN A 12 1.31 4.93 1.86
N ALA A 13 0.80 3.87 2.48
CA ALA A 13 1.61 2.72 2.84
C ALA A 13 1.95 1.80 1.65
N HIS A 14 1.25 1.93 0.53
CA HIS A 14 1.43 1.07 -0.64
C HIS A 14 1.05 1.77 -1.94
N SER A 15 1.97 1.80 -2.89
CA SER A 15 1.80 2.43 -4.20
C SER A 15 2.61 1.73 -5.27
N HIS A 16 2.06 1.70 -6.48
CA HIS A 16 2.73 1.40 -7.73
C HIS A 16 2.58 2.61 -8.66
N ALA A 17 3.42 3.62 -8.51
CA ALA A 17 3.24 4.92 -9.15
C ALA A 17 3.06 4.84 -10.68
N PHE A 18 3.79 3.96 -11.37
CA PHE A 18 3.68 3.82 -12.83
C PHE A 18 2.29 3.37 -13.31
N GLN A 19 1.53 2.66 -12.47
CA GLN A 19 0.21 2.15 -12.85
C GLN A 19 -0.83 3.27 -13.02
N ARG A 20 -0.57 4.47 -12.46
CA ARG A 20 -1.41 5.64 -12.74
C ARG A 20 -1.62 5.91 -14.23
N ALA A 21 -0.64 5.57 -15.07
CA ALA A 21 -0.73 5.71 -16.51
C ALA A 21 -1.83 4.86 -17.15
N MET A 22 -2.41 3.92 -16.40
CA MET A 22 -3.47 3.02 -16.86
C MET A 22 -4.88 3.57 -16.62
N ARG A 23 -5.04 4.71 -15.92
CA ARG A 23 -6.36 5.33 -15.66
C ARG A 23 -7.18 5.45 -16.93
N GLY A 24 -8.40 4.90 -16.91
CA GLY A 24 -9.35 4.94 -18.03
C GLY A 24 -8.95 4.13 -19.26
N LYS A 25 -7.89 3.33 -19.19
CA LYS A 25 -7.43 2.50 -20.32
C LYS A 25 -7.90 1.05 -20.22
N VAL A 26 -8.24 0.57 -19.04
CA VAL A 26 -8.55 -0.84 -18.77
C VAL A 26 -9.77 -0.96 -17.85
N GLU A 27 -10.92 -0.52 -18.36
CA GLU A 27 -12.19 -0.56 -17.58
C GLU A 27 -13.03 -1.83 -17.89
N GLY A 28 -12.50 -2.74 -18.70
CA GLY A 28 -13.19 -3.98 -19.06
C GLY A 28 -12.28 -5.20 -18.91
N GLY A 29 -12.92 -6.37 -18.73
CA GLY A 29 -12.21 -7.61 -18.48
C GLY A 29 -12.13 -7.95 -16.99
N ASP A 30 -11.27 -8.87 -16.64
CA ASP A 30 -10.97 -9.28 -15.28
C ASP A 30 -9.59 -8.79 -14.82
N PHE A 31 -9.21 -9.09 -13.59
CA PHE A 31 -7.90 -8.81 -13.03
C PHE A 31 -6.75 -9.28 -13.94
N TRP A 32 -6.89 -10.42 -14.60
CA TRP A 32 -5.82 -10.98 -15.43
C TRP A 32 -5.63 -10.21 -16.73
N ALA A 33 -6.72 -9.72 -17.35
CA ALA A 33 -6.67 -8.84 -18.51
C ALA A 33 -6.04 -7.48 -18.15
N TRP A 34 -6.39 -6.92 -17.01
CA TRP A 34 -5.75 -5.73 -16.46
C TRP A 34 -4.25 -5.95 -16.25
N ARG A 35 -3.87 -7.09 -15.65
CA ARG A 35 -2.47 -7.44 -15.38
C ARG A 35 -1.62 -7.50 -16.64
N GLU A 36 -2.14 -8.07 -17.74
CA GLU A 36 -1.41 -8.11 -19.02
C GLU A 36 -1.14 -6.69 -19.56
N THR A 37 -2.10 -5.78 -19.43
CA THR A 37 -1.89 -4.37 -19.82
C THR A 37 -0.86 -3.68 -18.92
N MET A 38 -0.90 -3.95 -17.62
CA MET A 38 0.08 -3.45 -16.66
C MET A 38 1.50 -3.95 -16.99
N LEU A 39 1.66 -5.23 -17.35
CA LEU A 39 2.95 -5.78 -17.75
C LEU A 39 3.46 -5.13 -19.06
N ALA A 40 2.58 -4.89 -20.03
CA ALA A 40 2.94 -4.19 -21.26
C ALA A 40 3.43 -2.76 -20.99
N GLU A 41 2.74 -2.00 -20.13
CA GLU A 41 3.17 -0.64 -19.72
C GLU A 41 4.52 -0.69 -19.01
N ALA A 42 4.68 -1.56 -18.00
CA ALA A 42 5.92 -1.74 -17.25
C ALA A 42 7.11 -2.09 -18.15
N GLY A 43 6.88 -2.85 -19.23
CA GLY A 43 7.91 -3.23 -20.20
C GLY A 43 8.49 -2.06 -21.01
N THR A 44 7.78 -0.92 -21.05
CA THR A 44 8.20 0.27 -21.84
C THR A 44 8.93 1.32 -21.00
N LEU A 45 8.96 1.17 -19.68
CA LEU A 45 9.53 2.17 -18.77
C LEU A 45 11.06 2.15 -18.81
N THR A 46 11.64 3.34 -18.81
CA THR A 46 13.06 3.61 -18.61
C THR A 46 13.25 4.42 -17.33
N PRO A 47 14.46 4.50 -16.72
CA PRO A 47 14.66 5.32 -15.52
C PRO A 47 14.25 6.78 -15.69
N GLU A 48 14.43 7.36 -16.88
CA GLU A 48 14.02 8.74 -17.17
C GLU A 48 12.50 8.88 -17.18
N ARG A 49 11.79 7.92 -17.78
CA ARG A 49 10.32 7.89 -17.76
C ARG A 49 9.80 7.66 -16.34
N VAL A 50 10.39 6.72 -15.60
CA VAL A 50 10.04 6.46 -14.20
C VAL A 50 10.18 7.75 -13.41
N ARG A 51 11.30 8.46 -13.53
CA ARG A 51 11.50 9.72 -12.82
C ARG A 51 10.41 10.74 -13.13
N ALA A 52 10.09 10.95 -14.40
CA ALA A 52 9.12 11.97 -14.83
C ALA A 52 7.68 11.60 -14.41
N GLU A 53 7.28 10.35 -14.63
CA GLU A 53 5.94 9.88 -14.31
C GLU A 53 5.71 9.79 -12.78
N TYR A 54 6.72 9.34 -12.03
CA TYR A 54 6.63 9.22 -10.57
C TYR A 54 6.63 10.60 -9.90
N GLU A 55 7.39 11.57 -10.39
CA GLU A 55 7.32 12.95 -9.88
C GLU A 55 5.90 13.53 -10.03
N LEU A 56 5.23 13.28 -11.17
CA LEU A 56 3.85 13.68 -11.37
C LEU A 56 2.91 13.03 -10.34
N VAL A 57 3.04 11.72 -10.14
CA VAL A 57 2.22 10.96 -9.18
C VAL A 57 2.44 11.43 -7.76
N TYR A 58 3.69 11.62 -7.36
CA TYR A 58 4.02 12.07 -6.00
C TYR A 58 3.58 13.51 -5.73
N ARG A 59 3.61 14.40 -6.74
CA ARG A 59 2.99 15.71 -6.63
C ARG A 59 1.46 15.64 -6.48
N GLU A 60 0.81 14.72 -7.19
CA GLU A 60 -0.63 14.46 -7.03
C GLU A 60 -0.94 13.91 -5.63
N MET A 61 -0.13 12.96 -5.12
CA MET A 61 -0.26 12.45 -3.75
C MET A 61 -0.13 13.58 -2.72
N LYS A 62 0.88 14.44 -2.88
CA LYS A 62 1.10 15.56 -1.96
C LYS A 62 -0.06 16.55 -2.00
N ALA A 63 -0.56 16.88 -3.17
CA ALA A 63 -1.74 17.75 -3.33
C ALA A 63 -3.00 17.14 -2.71
N ALA A 64 -3.11 15.80 -2.67
CA ALA A 64 -4.20 15.08 -2.03
C ALA A 64 -4.05 14.95 -0.50
N GLY A 65 -2.91 15.33 0.08
CA GLY A 65 -2.65 15.27 1.51
C GLY A 65 -1.80 14.09 1.98
N TYR A 66 -1.24 13.30 1.07
CA TYR A 66 -0.20 12.34 1.43
C TYR A 66 1.14 13.05 1.62
N THR A 67 1.81 12.83 2.73
CA THR A 67 3.09 13.43 3.07
C THR A 67 4.26 12.45 3.03
N ALA A 68 3.94 11.15 2.99
CA ALA A 68 4.91 10.08 2.76
C ALA A 68 4.28 8.95 1.94
N VAL A 69 5.14 8.19 1.23
CA VAL A 69 4.72 7.06 0.40
C VAL A 69 5.67 5.87 0.55
N GLY A 70 5.11 4.67 0.66
CA GLY A 70 5.76 3.39 0.45
C GLY A 70 5.56 2.94 -0.99
N GLU A 71 6.59 3.05 -1.80
CA GLU A 71 6.54 2.65 -3.20
C GLU A 71 6.96 1.20 -3.37
N PHE A 72 6.01 0.33 -3.70
CA PHE A 72 6.25 -1.09 -3.95
C PHE A 72 6.82 -1.28 -5.35
N HIS A 73 8.16 -1.35 -5.43
CA HIS A 73 8.90 -1.15 -6.66
C HIS A 73 9.52 -2.45 -7.19
N TYR A 74 9.19 -2.83 -8.43
CA TYR A 74 9.68 -4.04 -9.08
C TYR A 74 10.26 -3.82 -10.49
N LEU A 75 10.51 -2.57 -10.91
CA LEU A 75 11.02 -2.27 -12.25
C LEU A 75 12.53 -2.46 -12.39
N GLY A 76 13.25 -2.50 -11.27
CA GLY A 76 14.69 -2.67 -11.21
C GLY A 76 15.39 -1.62 -10.34
N LEU A 77 16.69 -1.84 -10.10
CA LEU A 77 17.47 -1.02 -9.16
C LEU A 77 17.64 0.44 -9.60
N GLU A 78 17.95 0.68 -10.88
CA GLU A 78 18.13 2.04 -11.39
C GLU A 78 16.80 2.82 -11.43
N ASP A 79 15.72 2.10 -11.73
CA ASP A 79 14.36 2.66 -11.65
C ASP A 79 13.98 3.01 -10.21
N ALA A 80 14.39 2.21 -9.22
CA ALA A 80 14.19 2.51 -7.79
C ALA A 80 14.92 3.79 -7.37
N LYS A 81 16.16 4.00 -7.85
CA LYS A 81 16.91 5.24 -7.63
C LYS A 81 16.23 6.44 -8.31
N ALA A 82 15.69 6.24 -9.53
CA ALA A 82 14.95 7.27 -10.24
C ALA A 82 13.66 7.64 -9.49
N ALA A 83 12.94 6.66 -8.92
CA ALA A 83 11.77 6.88 -8.08
C ALA A 83 12.10 7.69 -6.81
N ALA A 84 13.21 7.38 -6.14
CA ALA A 84 13.68 8.16 -4.99
C ALA A 84 13.98 9.62 -5.36
N ALA A 85 14.66 9.85 -6.51
CA ALA A 85 14.91 11.19 -7.00
C ALA A 85 13.63 11.96 -7.40
N ALA A 86 12.58 11.25 -7.86
CA ALA A 86 11.27 11.82 -8.13
C ALA A 86 10.56 12.24 -6.83
N ALA A 87 10.66 11.44 -5.78
CA ALA A 87 10.10 11.76 -4.47
C ALA A 87 10.75 12.99 -3.84
N ASP A 88 12.10 13.09 -3.92
CA ASP A 88 12.84 14.27 -3.48
C ASP A 88 12.39 15.54 -4.25
N ALA A 89 12.23 15.45 -5.57
CA ALA A 89 11.76 16.57 -6.41
C ALA A 89 10.31 16.98 -6.10
N ALA A 90 9.47 16.04 -5.73
CA ALA A 90 8.10 16.29 -5.29
C ALA A 90 8.02 16.81 -3.84
N GLY A 91 9.05 16.60 -3.04
CA GLY A 91 9.11 16.95 -1.62
C GLY A 91 8.16 16.09 -0.78
N ILE A 92 8.10 14.77 -1.06
CA ILE A 92 7.31 13.79 -0.30
C ILE A 92 8.26 12.80 0.42
N GLY A 93 7.92 12.40 1.64
CA GLY A 93 8.64 11.34 2.35
C GLY A 93 8.57 10.03 1.55
N PHE A 94 9.67 9.26 1.52
CA PHE A 94 9.78 8.11 0.64
C PHE A 94 10.43 6.91 1.30
N VAL A 95 9.82 5.75 1.11
CA VAL A 95 10.39 4.43 1.41
C VAL A 95 10.22 3.55 0.18
N VAL A 96 11.33 3.08 -0.39
CA VAL A 96 11.22 2.07 -1.44
C VAL A 96 11.01 0.70 -0.81
N LEU A 97 9.91 0.05 -1.16
CA LEU A 97 9.62 -1.34 -0.83
C LEU A 97 10.11 -2.16 -2.03
N LEU A 98 11.43 -2.50 -2.01
CA LEU A 98 12.04 -3.18 -3.16
C LEU A 98 11.48 -4.60 -3.28
N SER A 99 10.91 -4.90 -4.44
CA SER A 99 10.23 -6.17 -4.64
C SER A 99 11.17 -7.27 -5.08
N ALA A 100 11.03 -8.44 -4.46
CA ALA A 100 11.68 -9.67 -4.87
C ALA A 100 10.79 -10.46 -5.83
N TYR A 101 11.38 -10.91 -6.93
CA TYR A 101 10.77 -11.78 -7.94
C TYR A 101 11.76 -12.89 -8.32
N ALA A 102 11.43 -14.13 -8.01
CA ALA A 102 12.16 -15.32 -8.50
C ALA A 102 11.51 -15.86 -9.79
N ARG A 103 10.19 -15.73 -9.91
CA ARG A 103 9.41 -16.29 -11.02
C ARG A 103 8.22 -15.40 -11.39
N GLY A 104 7.63 -15.63 -12.56
CA GLY A 104 6.51 -14.82 -13.06
C GLY A 104 6.93 -13.42 -13.50
N GLY A 105 5.98 -12.53 -13.79
CA GLY A 105 6.22 -11.18 -14.24
C GLY A 105 7.11 -11.06 -15.50
N LEU A 106 7.66 -9.86 -15.71
CA LEU A 106 8.65 -9.61 -16.77
C LEU A 106 10.04 -10.06 -16.29
N GLU A 107 10.92 -10.36 -17.24
CA GLU A 107 12.33 -10.72 -16.93
C GLU A 107 13.03 -9.63 -16.13
N ARG A 108 12.79 -8.35 -16.44
CA ARG A 108 13.38 -7.20 -15.73
C ARG A 108 12.96 -7.10 -14.25
N PHE A 109 11.89 -7.78 -13.81
CA PHE A 109 11.48 -7.80 -12.41
C PHE A 109 12.28 -8.78 -11.57
N ARG A 110 12.88 -9.79 -12.22
CA ARG A 110 13.47 -10.93 -11.55
C ARG A 110 14.91 -10.67 -11.14
N GLN A 111 15.26 -11.16 -9.96
CA GLN A 111 16.63 -11.30 -9.55
C GLN A 111 17.14 -12.72 -9.85
N SER A 112 18.41 -12.85 -10.13
CA SER A 112 19.05 -14.15 -10.44
C SER A 112 19.12 -15.08 -9.23
N SER A 113 19.14 -14.51 -8.03
CA SER A 113 19.11 -15.23 -6.75
C SER A 113 18.65 -14.31 -5.63
N VAL A 114 18.34 -14.87 -4.45
CA VAL A 114 17.94 -14.09 -3.29
C VAL A 114 19.11 -13.25 -2.75
N GLU A 115 20.37 -13.70 -2.92
CA GLU A 115 21.57 -12.94 -2.59
C GLU A 115 21.70 -11.70 -3.47
N ALA A 116 21.45 -11.83 -4.80
CA ALA A 116 21.44 -10.70 -5.70
C ALA A 116 20.37 -9.67 -5.33
N TYR A 117 19.22 -10.10 -4.80
CA TYR A 117 18.20 -9.22 -4.24
C TYR A 117 18.73 -8.48 -2.98
N PHE A 118 19.43 -9.18 -2.07
CA PHE A 118 20.01 -8.53 -0.88
C PHE A 118 21.12 -7.55 -1.24
N GLU A 119 21.89 -7.81 -2.29
CA GLU A 119 22.89 -6.86 -2.81
C GLU A 119 22.21 -5.56 -3.29
N GLN A 120 21.06 -5.65 -3.98
CA GLN A 120 20.29 -4.47 -4.39
C GLN A 120 19.77 -3.67 -3.18
N ILE A 121 19.28 -4.33 -2.12
CA ILE A 121 18.91 -3.68 -0.86
C ILE A 121 20.09 -2.94 -0.25
N ALA A 122 21.27 -3.59 -0.20
CA ALA A 122 22.49 -2.99 0.35
C ALA A 122 22.93 -1.76 -0.46
N GLU A 123 22.81 -1.80 -1.79
CA GLU A 123 23.17 -0.69 -2.68
C GLU A 123 22.22 0.52 -2.46
N LEU A 124 20.92 0.31 -2.34
CA LEU A 124 19.96 1.38 -2.03
C LEU A 124 20.26 2.02 -0.67
N ARG A 125 20.58 1.21 0.35
CA ARG A 125 20.98 1.71 1.68
C ARG A 125 22.29 2.51 1.62
N ALA A 126 23.27 2.06 0.83
CA ALA A 126 24.53 2.79 0.61
C ALA A 126 24.28 4.15 -0.09
N ALA A 127 23.29 4.22 -0.98
CA ALA A 127 22.82 5.45 -1.60
C ALA A 127 21.96 6.32 -0.65
N ARG A 128 21.80 5.94 0.62
CA ARG A 128 20.97 6.61 1.64
C ARG A 128 19.48 6.66 1.29
N ILE A 129 19.00 5.77 0.46
CA ILE A 129 17.59 5.59 0.19
C ILE A 129 17.02 4.69 1.29
N ARG A 130 15.90 5.13 1.90
CA ARG A 130 15.20 4.32 2.89
C ARG A 130 14.50 3.15 2.18
N VAL A 131 14.73 1.93 2.66
CA VAL A 131 14.28 0.71 1.99
C VAL A 131 13.61 -0.25 2.96
N GLY A 132 12.54 -0.90 2.49
CA GLY A 132 11.95 -2.11 3.05
C GLY A 132 12.09 -3.28 2.08
N VAL A 133 11.94 -4.50 2.57
CA VAL A 133 11.91 -5.69 1.72
C VAL A 133 10.47 -6.01 1.32
N ALA A 134 10.29 -6.50 0.10
CA ALA A 134 8.97 -6.80 -0.42
C ALA A 134 8.98 -8.07 -1.30
N PRO A 135 8.92 -9.29 -0.72
CA PRO A 135 8.59 -10.45 -1.53
C PRO A 135 7.24 -10.18 -2.19
N HIS A 136 7.20 -10.12 -3.54
CA HIS A 136 6.01 -9.61 -4.22
C HIS A 136 4.74 -10.34 -3.76
N SER A 137 4.79 -11.66 -3.78
CA SER A 137 3.70 -12.55 -3.37
C SER A 137 4.20 -13.99 -3.34
N VAL A 138 3.43 -14.91 -2.82
CA VAL A 138 3.71 -16.37 -2.87
C VAL A 138 3.76 -16.90 -4.32
N ARG A 139 3.14 -16.20 -5.27
CA ARG A 139 3.20 -16.51 -6.71
C ARG A 139 4.58 -16.20 -7.30
N ALA A 140 5.24 -15.16 -6.81
CA ALA A 140 6.50 -14.66 -7.35
C ALA A 140 7.73 -15.17 -6.61
N CYS A 141 7.60 -15.48 -5.33
CA CYS A 141 8.69 -15.95 -4.47
C CYS A 141 8.38 -17.38 -3.99
N PRO A 142 9.25 -18.36 -4.27
CA PRO A 142 9.13 -19.70 -3.70
C PRO A 142 9.42 -19.69 -2.19
N ALA A 143 9.07 -20.76 -1.49
CA ALA A 143 9.12 -20.83 -0.03
C ALA A 143 10.51 -20.53 0.55
N ASP A 144 11.58 -21.03 -0.06
CA ASP A 144 12.96 -20.81 0.35
C ASP A 144 13.39 -19.33 0.23
N TRP A 145 12.87 -18.61 -0.78
CA TRP A 145 13.08 -17.16 -0.87
C TRP A 145 12.31 -16.42 0.21
N LEU A 146 11.06 -16.82 0.47
CA LEU A 146 10.25 -16.23 1.54
C LEU A 146 10.96 -16.38 2.90
N GLU A 147 11.44 -17.59 3.22
CA GLU A 147 12.19 -17.87 4.45
C GLU A 147 13.44 -16.98 4.54
N SER A 148 14.25 -16.92 3.46
CA SER A 148 15.48 -16.12 3.41
C SER A 148 15.19 -14.62 3.57
N ILE A 149 14.11 -14.10 2.95
CA ILE A 149 13.74 -12.67 3.02
C ILE A 149 13.17 -12.35 4.40
N GLY A 150 12.35 -13.22 5.00
CA GLY A 150 11.85 -13.07 6.36
C GLY A 150 12.98 -12.95 7.38
N ASP A 151 13.94 -13.90 7.33
CA ASP A 151 15.13 -13.89 8.18
C ASP A 151 16.00 -12.64 7.97
N TYR A 152 16.17 -12.22 6.70
CA TYR A 152 16.91 -11.00 6.38
C TYR A 152 16.23 -9.76 6.94
N ALA A 153 14.92 -9.63 6.77
CA ALA A 153 14.15 -8.50 7.29
C ALA A 153 14.27 -8.40 8.82
N ALA A 154 14.10 -9.53 9.51
CA ALA A 154 14.20 -9.58 10.97
C ALA A 154 15.60 -9.21 11.47
N ARG A 155 16.65 -9.74 10.83
CA ARG A 155 18.04 -9.44 11.20
C ARG A 155 18.43 -8.00 10.96
N GLU A 156 17.98 -7.40 9.85
CA GLU A 156 18.33 -6.04 9.45
C GLU A 156 17.37 -4.96 10.02
N GLY A 157 16.30 -5.39 10.71
CA GLY A 157 15.29 -4.48 11.26
C GLY A 157 14.50 -3.73 10.18
N LEU A 158 14.24 -4.37 9.04
CA LEU A 158 13.52 -3.79 7.91
C LEU A 158 12.03 -4.10 7.96
N VAL A 159 11.21 -3.19 7.46
CA VAL A 159 9.79 -3.49 7.20
C VAL A 159 9.68 -4.47 6.04
N LEU A 160 8.68 -5.36 6.11
CA LEU A 160 8.37 -6.34 5.09
C LEU A 160 6.94 -6.11 4.59
N HIS A 161 6.78 -5.91 3.28
CA HIS A 161 5.48 -5.81 2.63
C HIS A 161 5.29 -6.95 1.63
N VAL A 162 4.07 -7.48 1.54
CA VAL A 162 3.77 -8.62 0.65
C VAL A 162 2.30 -8.61 0.26
N HIS A 163 1.99 -8.86 -1.04
CA HIS A 163 0.60 -9.10 -1.47
C HIS A 163 0.20 -10.53 -1.10
N ALA A 164 -0.96 -10.69 -0.48
CA ALA A 164 -1.51 -12.01 -0.21
C ALA A 164 -3.04 -11.97 -0.10
N ASP A 165 -3.67 -13.07 -0.52
CA ASP A 165 -5.13 -13.27 -0.50
C ASP A 165 -5.91 -12.19 -1.25
N GLU A 166 -5.31 -11.61 -2.30
CA GLU A 166 -5.93 -10.60 -3.16
C GLU A 166 -6.99 -11.24 -4.07
N GLN A 167 -6.65 -12.36 -4.72
CA GLN A 167 -7.48 -13.02 -5.72
C GLN A 167 -7.77 -14.49 -5.35
N PRO A 168 -8.99 -15.00 -5.58
CA PRO A 168 -9.31 -16.41 -5.34
C PRO A 168 -8.35 -17.38 -6.05
N ARG A 169 -7.96 -17.08 -7.29
CA ARG A 169 -7.03 -17.91 -8.05
C ARG A 169 -5.65 -18.00 -7.42
N GLU A 170 -5.16 -16.92 -6.78
CA GLU A 170 -3.90 -16.97 -6.02
C GLU A 170 -3.97 -18.03 -4.91
N ILE A 171 -5.09 -18.04 -4.20
CA ILE A 171 -5.33 -19.00 -3.11
C ILE A 171 -5.37 -20.43 -3.65
N GLU A 172 -6.10 -20.67 -4.74
CA GLU A 172 -6.20 -21.98 -5.38
C GLU A 172 -4.83 -22.50 -5.83
N GLU A 173 -4.03 -21.65 -6.48
CA GLU A 173 -2.68 -21.99 -6.93
C GLU A 173 -1.75 -22.28 -5.73
N CYS A 174 -1.81 -21.49 -4.66
CA CYS A 174 -1.01 -21.70 -3.44
C CYS A 174 -1.39 -22.99 -2.72
N LEU A 175 -2.68 -23.28 -2.60
CA LEU A 175 -3.17 -24.55 -2.03
C LEU A 175 -2.72 -25.76 -2.86
N ALA A 176 -2.76 -25.66 -4.20
CA ALA A 176 -2.32 -26.73 -5.08
C ALA A 176 -0.80 -26.99 -5.00
N GLU A 177 0.01 -25.93 -4.87
CA GLU A 177 1.48 -26.05 -4.81
C GLU A 177 1.99 -26.41 -3.41
N HIS A 178 1.41 -25.83 -2.36
CA HIS A 178 1.97 -25.88 -1.00
C HIS A 178 1.07 -26.55 0.04
N GLY A 179 -0.20 -26.81 -0.29
CA GLY A 179 -1.20 -27.30 0.67
C GLY A 179 -1.57 -26.28 1.76
N LEU A 180 -1.23 -25.02 1.58
CA LEU A 180 -1.47 -23.90 2.49
C LEU A 180 -2.05 -22.71 1.70
N ARG A 181 -2.79 -21.86 2.40
CA ARG A 181 -3.21 -20.57 1.88
C ARG A 181 -2.04 -19.56 1.94
N PRO A 182 -2.09 -18.44 1.19
CA PRO A 182 -0.97 -17.50 1.11
C PRO A 182 -0.45 -17.00 2.45
N ILE A 183 -1.31 -16.49 3.33
CA ILE A 183 -0.89 -15.99 4.65
C ILE A 183 -0.40 -17.13 5.56
N GLU A 184 -0.97 -18.34 5.45
CA GLU A 184 -0.47 -19.53 6.17
C GLU A 184 0.96 -19.90 5.70
N LEU A 185 1.24 -19.79 4.40
CA LEU A 185 2.58 -20.02 3.84
C LEU A 185 3.56 -18.95 4.35
N LEU A 186 3.17 -17.67 4.36
CA LEU A 186 3.98 -16.59 4.92
C LEU A 186 4.29 -16.79 6.41
N ALA A 187 3.31 -17.25 7.19
CA ALA A 187 3.50 -17.58 8.60
C ALA A 187 4.53 -18.71 8.77
N ARG A 188 4.38 -19.78 7.98
CA ARG A 188 5.33 -20.92 8.00
C ARG A 188 6.75 -20.53 7.60
N ALA A 189 6.89 -19.60 6.64
CA ALA A 189 8.16 -19.08 6.17
C ALA A 189 8.79 -18.02 7.10
N GLY A 190 8.17 -17.72 8.25
CA GLY A 190 8.69 -16.71 9.18
C GLY A 190 8.59 -15.27 8.71
N CYS A 191 7.76 -15.00 7.70
CA CYS A 191 7.57 -13.64 7.16
C CYS A 191 6.63 -12.79 8.01
N LEU A 192 5.83 -13.36 8.92
CA LEU A 192 4.90 -12.59 9.74
C LEU A 192 5.55 -12.08 11.02
N GLY A 193 5.34 -10.81 11.33
CA GLY A 193 5.82 -10.17 12.54
C GLY A 193 5.36 -8.71 12.65
N PRO A 194 5.73 -7.99 13.72
CA PRO A 194 5.26 -6.63 13.98
C PRO A 194 5.72 -5.59 12.95
N HIS A 195 6.69 -5.93 12.10
CA HIS A 195 7.16 -5.11 10.98
C HIS A 195 6.64 -5.58 9.62
N THR A 196 5.72 -6.55 9.61
CA THR A 196 5.11 -7.07 8.39
C THR A 196 3.78 -6.40 8.10
N THR A 197 3.61 -6.02 6.85
CA THR A 197 2.36 -5.50 6.29
C THR A 197 1.93 -6.40 5.13
N VAL A 198 0.79 -7.06 5.28
CA VAL A 198 0.14 -7.82 4.20
C VAL A 198 -0.77 -6.87 3.43
N VAL A 199 -0.58 -6.76 2.13
CA VAL A 199 -1.39 -5.91 1.26
C VAL A 199 -2.60 -6.71 0.79
N HIS A 200 -3.75 -6.09 0.78
CA HIS A 200 -5.09 -6.60 0.50
C HIS A 200 -5.65 -7.49 1.60
N ALA A 201 -5.28 -8.77 1.67
CA ALA A 201 -5.92 -9.76 2.55
C ALA A 201 -7.45 -9.85 2.34
N THR A 202 -7.94 -9.52 1.14
CA THR A 202 -9.36 -9.41 0.77
C THR A 202 -10.12 -10.71 1.03
N HIS A 203 -9.48 -11.84 0.76
CA HIS A 203 -10.04 -13.17 0.93
C HIS A 203 -9.48 -13.93 2.15
N ALA A 204 -8.89 -13.23 3.12
CA ALA A 204 -8.31 -13.87 4.29
C ALA A 204 -9.35 -14.67 5.10
N SER A 205 -9.03 -15.91 5.44
CA SER A 205 -9.80 -16.77 6.32
C SER A 205 -9.68 -16.36 7.79
N ASP A 206 -10.57 -16.86 8.67
CA ASP A 206 -10.45 -16.60 10.11
C ASP A 206 -9.11 -17.06 10.67
N ARG A 207 -8.61 -18.22 10.22
CA ARG A 207 -7.31 -18.74 10.63
C ARG A 207 -6.16 -17.82 10.21
N GLU A 208 -6.21 -17.26 9.02
CA GLU A 208 -5.18 -16.34 8.55
C GLU A 208 -5.22 -15.00 9.30
N LEU A 209 -6.42 -14.51 9.61
CA LEU A 209 -6.58 -13.34 10.47
C LEU A 209 -6.04 -13.59 11.88
N ASP A 210 -6.26 -14.79 12.45
CA ASP A 210 -5.69 -15.15 13.75
C ASP A 210 -4.15 -15.17 13.69
N LEU A 211 -3.55 -15.71 12.62
CA LEU A 211 -2.09 -15.69 12.40
C LEU A 211 -1.52 -14.27 12.32
N LEU A 212 -2.22 -13.35 11.63
CA LEU A 212 -1.83 -11.93 11.55
C LEU A 212 -1.90 -11.26 12.93
N ALA A 213 -2.96 -11.50 13.69
CA ALA A 213 -3.13 -10.96 15.04
C ALA A 213 -2.05 -11.46 15.99
N ASP A 214 -1.80 -12.77 16.02
CA ASP A 214 -0.80 -13.42 16.88
C ASP A 214 0.63 -12.92 16.58
N ALA A 215 0.92 -12.66 15.30
CA ALA A 215 2.20 -12.13 14.85
C ALA A 215 2.35 -10.61 15.09
N GLY A 216 1.27 -9.89 15.39
CA GLY A 216 1.25 -8.42 15.44
C GLY A 216 1.45 -7.78 14.06
N ALA A 217 1.18 -8.51 12.99
CA ALA A 217 1.28 -8.03 11.62
C ALA A 217 0.13 -7.05 11.29
N ARG A 218 0.27 -6.32 10.17
CA ARG A 218 -0.71 -5.32 9.71
C ARG A 218 -1.31 -5.74 8.38
N VAL A 219 -2.46 -5.13 8.07
CA VAL A 219 -3.07 -5.19 6.75
C VAL A 219 -3.06 -3.79 6.13
N CYS A 220 -2.61 -3.69 4.89
CA CYS A 220 -2.75 -2.50 4.06
C CYS A 220 -3.96 -2.69 3.15
N ALA A 221 -5.03 -1.95 3.42
CA ALA A 221 -6.20 -1.91 2.56
C ALA A 221 -5.97 -0.92 1.41
N CYS A 222 -6.41 -1.28 0.21
CA CYS A 222 -6.36 -0.43 -0.98
C CYS A 222 -7.77 -0.32 -1.61
N PRO A 223 -8.77 0.21 -0.86
CA PRO A 223 -10.18 0.09 -1.19
C PRO A 223 -10.57 0.57 -2.59
N THR A 224 -9.96 1.66 -3.08
CA THR A 224 -10.28 2.17 -4.42
C THR A 224 -9.72 1.28 -5.54
N THR A 225 -8.55 0.67 -5.34
CA THR A 225 -7.98 -0.32 -6.27
C THR A 225 -8.77 -1.62 -6.22
N GLU A 226 -9.04 -2.15 -5.02
CA GLU A 226 -9.81 -3.37 -4.81
C GLU A 226 -11.21 -3.27 -5.46
N ALA A 227 -11.83 -2.08 -5.38
CA ALA A 227 -13.10 -1.79 -6.06
C ALA A 227 -12.95 -1.74 -7.59
N ASN A 228 -11.89 -1.10 -8.10
CA ASN A 228 -11.64 -0.97 -9.54
C ASN A 228 -11.31 -2.32 -10.19
N LEU A 229 -10.57 -3.18 -9.50
CA LEU A 229 -10.18 -4.50 -9.98
C LEU A 229 -11.25 -5.58 -9.72
N GLY A 230 -12.23 -5.28 -8.88
CA GLY A 230 -13.30 -6.22 -8.53
C GLY A 230 -12.80 -7.35 -7.62
N ASP A 231 -11.84 -7.07 -6.74
CA ASP A 231 -11.19 -8.06 -5.87
C ASP A 231 -12.14 -8.62 -4.80
N GLY A 232 -13.18 -7.89 -4.46
CA GLY A 232 -14.14 -8.27 -3.44
C GLY A 232 -14.15 -7.32 -2.24
N PHE A 233 -14.39 -7.85 -1.06
CA PHE A 233 -14.54 -7.02 0.14
C PHE A 233 -13.60 -7.47 1.26
N LEU A 234 -12.71 -6.60 1.67
CA LEU A 234 -11.89 -6.82 2.85
C LEU A 234 -12.77 -7.11 4.09
N PRO A 235 -12.45 -8.11 4.93
CA PRO A 235 -13.21 -8.42 6.14
C PRO A 235 -12.90 -7.45 7.30
N VAL A 236 -13.18 -6.15 7.09
CA VAL A 236 -12.77 -5.03 7.97
C VAL A 236 -13.19 -5.25 9.43
N GLU A 237 -14.45 -5.66 9.65
CA GLU A 237 -14.96 -5.87 11.02
C GLU A 237 -14.17 -6.96 11.74
N ARG A 238 -13.89 -8.08 11.06
CA ARG A 238 -13.14 -9.20 11.62
C ARG A 238 -11.68 -8.84 11.91
N ILE A 239 -11.07 -7.96 11.11
CA ILE A 239 -9.74 -7.41 11.31
C ILE A 239 -9.70 -6.52 12.56
N VAL A 240 -10.67 -5.60 12.68
CA VAL A 240 -10.77 -4.68 13.81
C VAL A 240 -11.05 -5.43 15.14
N GLU A 241 -11.94 -6.42 15.12
CA GLU A 241 -12.26 -7.25 16.29
C GLU A 241 -11.05 -8.01 16.84
N ARG A 242 -10.11 -8.40 15.97
CA ARG A 242 -8.85 -9.06 16.36
C ARG A 242 -7.74 -8.10 16.76
N GLY A 243 -7.96 -6.79 16.66
CA GLY A 243 -6.94 -5.77 16.93
C GLY A 243 -5.79 -5.76 15.94
N ILE A 244 -5.97 -6.33 14.73
CA ILE A 244 -4.98 -6.28 13.66
C ILE A 244 -4.79 -4.84 13.22
N GLY A 245 -3.54 -4.37 13.12
CA GLY A 245 -3.22 -3.03 12.66
C GLY A 245 -3.67 -2.83 11.21
N LEU A 246 -4.24 -1.66 10.90
CA LEU A 246 -4.64 -1.28 9.55
C LEU A 246 -3.86 -0.05 9.08
N CYS A 247 -3.59 0.01 7.78
CA CYS A 247 -3.18 1.20 7.05
C CYS A 247 -3.87 1.23 5.67
N ILE A 248 -3.68 2.32 4.93
CA ILE A 248 -4.22 2.47 3.57
C ILE A 248 -3.11 2.67 2.56
N GLY A 249 -3.36 2.25 1.32
CA GLY A 249 -2.54 2.50 0.15
C GLY A 249 -3.39 2.90 -1.05
N SER A 250 -2.85 3.69 -1.97
CA SER A 250 -3.50 4.01 -3.26
C SER A 250 -3.23 2.98 -4.35
N ASP A 251 -2.32 2.06 -4.09
CA ASP A 251 -1.90 0.91 -4.87
C ASP A 251 -1.74 1.23 -6.37
N SER A 252 -2.70 0.89 -7.23
CA SER A 252 -2.64 1.14 -8.68
C SER A 252 -2.77 2.63 -9.05
N ASN A 253 -3.02 3.50 -8.08
CA ASN A 253 -3.19 4.93 -8.28
C ASN A 253 -4.30 5.30 -9.29
N VAL A 254 -5.29 4.44 -9.47
CA VAL A 254 -6.50 4.75 -10.22
C VAL A 254 -7.20 5.95 -9.57
N ARG A 255 -7.19 6.00 -8.26
CA ARG A 255 -7.58 7.13 -7.43
C ARG A 255 -6.44 7.49 -6.47
N ILE A 256 -6.22 8.78 -6.21
CA ILE A 256 -5.27 9.28 -5.22
C ILE A 256 -6.03 10.26 -4.33
N ASP A 257 -6.65 9.74 -3.28
CA ASP A 257 -7.44 10.52 -2.33
C ASP A 257 -7.54 9.75 -0.99
N PRO A 258 -6.81 10.16 0.05
CA PRO A 258 -6.81 9.46 1.34
C PRO A 258 -8.17 9.48 2.03
N PHE A 259 -8.98 10.53 1.83
CA PHE A 259 -10.33 10.58 2.41
C PHE A 259 -11.25 9.55 1.76
N GLU A 260 -11.09 9.32 0.44
CA GLU A 260 -11.86 8.31 -0.27
C GLU A 260 -11.45 6.90 0.14
N GLU A 261 -10.15 6.61 0.28
CA GLU A 261 -9.66 5.32 0.79
C GLU A 261 -10.26 5.01 2.18
N LEU A 262 -10.21 5.96 3.10
CA LEU A 262 -10.78 5.79 4.44
C LEU A 262 -12.31 5.66 4.43
N ARG A 263 -12.98 6.41 3.56
CA ARG A 263 -14.43 6.36 3.39
C ARG A 263 -14.89 5.02 2.84
N GLU A 264 -14.21 4.50 1.83
CA GLU A 264 -14.52 3.21 1.25
C GLU A 264 -14.22 2.07 2.23
N LEU A 265 -13.14 2.13 2.99
CA LEU A 265 -12.84 1.16 4.05
C LEU A 265 -14.00 1.03 5.05
N GLU A 266 -14.49 2.14 5.60
CA GLU A 266 -15.66 2.13 6.48
C GLU A 266 -16.96 1.82 5.70
N GLY A 267 -17.05 2.25 4.43
CA GLY A 267 -18.16 1.96 3.55
C GLY A 267 -18.37 0.46 3.31
N ILE A 268 -17.29 -0.28 3.11
CA ILE A 268 -17.29 -1.75 3.03
C ILE A 268 -17.82 -2.34 4.34
N ALA A 269 -17.24 -1.96 5.47
CA ALA A 269 -17.63 -2.45 6.79
C ALA A 269 -19.13 -2.20 7.09
N ARG A 270 -19.62 -1.00 6.76
CA ARG A 270 -21.06 -0.64 6.92
C ARG A 270 -21.98 -1.52 6.09
N ARG A 271 -21.62 -1.74 4.82
CA ARG A 271 -22.43 -2.53 3.89
C ARG A 271 -22.46 -4.01 4.26
N GLN A 272 -21.33 -4.57 4.70
CA GLN A 272 -21.25 -5.95 5.16
C GLN A 272 -21.95 -6.16 6.50
N GLY A 273 -21.69 -5.29 7.48
CA GLY A 273 -22.21 -5.41 8.84
C GLY A 273 -23.63 -4.85 9.03
N LEU A 274 -24.24 -4.22 7.99
CA LEU A 274 -25.56 -3.55 8.04
C LEU A 274 -25.70 -2.58 9.23
N ARG A 275 -24.60 -1.96 9.64
CA ARG A 275 -24.55 -0.99 10.74
C ARG A 275 -23.57 0.14 10.44
N ARG A 276 -23.72 1.25 11.16
CA ARG A 276 -22.82 2.41 11.04
C ARG A 276 -21.74 2.38 12.10
N ASN A 277 -20.65 3.10 11.84
CA ASN A 277 -19.57 3.31 12.79
C ASN A 277 -18.91 1.99 13.22
N VAL A 278 -18.61 1.13 12.25
CA VAL A 278 -17.83 -0.10 12.45
C VAL A 278 -16.41 0.28 12.80
N VAL A 279 -15.84 1.22 12.03
CA VAL A 279 -14.56 1.87 12.32
C VAL A 279 -14.84 3.35 12.65
N PRO A 280 -14.68 3.80 13.90
CA PRO A 280 -14.86 5.21 14.28
C PRO A 280 -13.94 6.14 13.47
N HIS A 281 -14.40 7.36 13.19
CA HIS A 281 -13.65 8.30 12.35
C HIS A 281 -12.26 8.66 12.92
N GLU A 282 -12.10 8.69 14.24
CA GLU A 282 -10.79 8.89 14.89
C GLU A 282 -9.84 7.70 14.62
N THR A 283 -10.40 6.50 14.53
CA THR A 283 -9.63 5.30 14.18
C THR A 283 -9.30 5.30 12.69
N LEU A 284 -10.24 5.69 11.81
CA LEU A 284 -9.96 5.87 10.38
C LEU A 284 -8.84 6.87 10.15
N TRP A 285 -8.85 8.00 10.86
CA TRP A 285 -7.78 8.98 10.76
C TRP A 285 -6.42 8.37 11.13
N ARG A 286 -6.34 7.64 12.25
CA ARG A 286 -5.11 6.94 12.67
C ARG A 286 -4.68 5.86 11.68
N ILE A 287 -5.61 5.17 11.02
CA ILE A 287 -5.30 4.22 9.94
C ILE A 287 -4.57 4.93 8.80
N GLY A 288 -5.04 6.11 8.39
CA GLY A 288 -4.44 6.89 7.32
C GLY A 288 -3.14 7.62 7.69
N THR A 289 -2.80 7.72 8.96
CA THR A 289 -1.63 8.45 9.48
C THR A 289 -0.68 7.51 10.21
N ASP A 290 -0.91 7.26 11.50
CA ASP A 290 -0.06 6.40 12.35
C ASP A 290 0.09 4.98 11.79
N GLY A 291 -1.00 4.43 11.22
CA GLY A 291 -1.00 3.10 10.62
C GLY A 291 -0.04 3.00 9.43
N GLY A 292 -0.10 3.98 8.54
CA GLY A 292 0.82 4.07 7.39
C GLY A 292 2.26 4.30 7.83
N ALA A 293 2.49 5.19 8.80
CA ALA A 293 3.82 5.44 9.34
C ALA A 293 4.43 4.18 9.97
N ALA A 294 3.64 3.43 10.75
CA ALA A 294 4.08 2.18 11.34
C ALA A 294 4.37 1.10 10.28
N ALA A 295 3.57 1.04 9.20
CA ALA A 295 3.81 0.13 8.08
C ALA A 295 5.14 0.41 7.36
N LEU A 296 5.54 1.69 7.26
CA LEU A 296 6.77 2.12 6.60
C LEU A 296 7.98 2.25 7.54
N GLY A 297 7.81 2.02 8.83
CA GLY A 297 8.87 2.20 9.82
C GLY A 297 9.39 3.64 9.88
N ILE A 298 8.49 4.63 9.74
CA ILE A 298 8.83 6.05 9.84
C ILE A 298 8.24 6.65 11.12
N ASP A 299 9.02 7.50 11.80
CA ASP A 299 8.62 8.12 13.08
C ASP A 299 8.05 9.53 12.90
N ARG A 300 8.25 10.14 11.72
CA ARG A 300 7.87 11.51 11.43
C ARG A 300 7.38 11.65 10.00
N TRP A 301 6.31 12.43 9.85
CA TRP A 301 5.75 12.89 8.58
C TRP A 301 5.18 14.29 8.77
N ASP A 302 4.95 15.00 7.65
CA ASP A 302 4.52 16.38 7.69
C ASP A 302 3.03 16.52 8.03
N GLU A 303 2.61 17.73 8.34
CA GLU A 303 1.20 18.11 8.47
C GLU A 303 0.64 18.57 7.12
N ILE A 304 -0.69 18.53 7.01
CA ILE A 304 -1.45 19.13 5.92
C ILE A 304 -2.25 20.31 6.43
N SER A 305 -2.53 21.27 5.56
CA SER A 305 -3.43 22.39 5.84
C SER A 305 -4.78 22.13 5.16
N VAL A 306 -5.87 22.31 5.88
CA VAL A 306 -7.25 22.19 5.37
C VAL A 306 -7.87 23.57 5.29
N ASP A 307 -8.47 23.91 4.14
CA ASP A 307 -9.22 25.13 3.93
C ASP A 307 -10.58 25.07 4.62
N LEU A 308 -10.73 25.79 5.73
CA LEU A 308 -11.99 25.85 6.49
C LEU A 308 -13.09 26.66 5.79
N GLU A 309 -12.75 27.43 4.75
CA GLU A 309 -13.72 28.18 3.93
C GLU A 309 -14.23 27.37 2.74
N HIS A 310 -13.71 26.14 2.56
CA HIS A 310 -14.13 25.25 1.50
C HIS A 310 -15.66 24.98 1.55
N PRO A 311 -16.38 25.03 0.41
CA PRO A 311 -17.83 24.90 0.39
C PRO A 311 -18.37 23.63 1.08
N ALA A 312 -17.65 22.52 0.99
CA ALA A 312 -18.01 21.25 1.63
C ALA A 312 -18.01 21.31 3.17
N LEU A 313 -17.30 22.28 3.76
CA LEU A 313 -17.19 22.45 5.22
C LEU A 313 -18.15 23.54 5.76
N ARG A 314 -18.98 24.15 4.91
CA ARG A 314 -19.89 25.20 5.35
C ARG A 314 -20.86 24.69 6.41
N GLY A 315 -20.82 25.31 7.59
CA GLY A 315 -21.70 24.96 8.72
C GLY A 315 -21.19 23.81 9.58
N VAL A 316 -20.03 23.22 9.25
CA VAL A 316 -19.38 22.19 10.06
C VAL A 316 -18.70 22.86 11.27
N ARG A 317 -18.94 22.37 12.47
CA ARG A 317 -18.30 22.86 13.69
C ARG A 317 -16.92 22.21 13.86
N GLN A 318 -16.01 22.90 14.53
CA GLN A 318 -14.61 22.47 14.65
C GLN A 318 -14.45 21.02 15.16
N TYR A 319 -15.26 20.60 16.12
CA TYR A 319 -15.18 19.22 16.65
C TYR A 319 -15.77 18.15 15.69
N GLU A 320 -16.49 18.57 14.66
CA GLU A 320 -17.07 17.69 13.62
C GLU A 320 -16.12 17.54 12.42
N LEU A 321 -15.07 18.39 12.32
CA LEU A 321 -14.18 18.43 11.16
C LEU A 321 -13.57 17.05 10.81
N PRO A 322 -13.02 16.25 11.75
CA PRO A 322 -12.42 14.98 11.35
C PRO A 322 -13.42 14.03 10.67
N ALA A 323 -14.66 13.98 11.19
CA ALA A 323 -15.71 13.18 10.58
C ALA A 323 -16.19 13.76 9.24
N ALA A 324 -16.35 15.10 9.16
CA ALA A 324 -16.76 15.77 7.93
C ALA A 324 -15.74 15.60 6.81
N LEU A 325 -14.45 15.67 7.12
CA LEU A 325 -13.37 15.46 6.17
C LEU A 325 -13.42 14.04 5.60
N VAL A 326 -13.48 13.01 6.44
CA VAL A 326 -13.54 11.62 5.98
C VAL A 326 -14.81 11.33 5.18
N PHE A 327 -15.98 11.76 5.68
CA PHE A 327 -17.27 11.33 5.10
C PHE A 327 -17.91 12.31 4.12
N GLY A 328 -17.45 13.55 4.05
CA GLY A 328 -18.11 14.61 3.29
C GLY A 328 -17.23 15.37 2.32
N CYS A 329 -15.90 15.20 2.38
CA CYS A 329 -14.96 15.95 1.56
C CYS A 329 -14.16 15.03 0.62
N GLY A 330 -13.56 15.60 -0.39
CA GLY A 330 -12.48 15.01 -1.18
C GLY A 330 -11.14 15.67 -0.85
N ALA A 331 -10.09 15.29 -1.55
CA ALA A 331 -8.75 15.84 -1.38
C ALA A 331 -8.64 17.34 -1.72
N ASP A 332 -9.63 17.90 -2.42
CA ASP A 332 -9.72 19.31 -2.81
C ASP A 332 -9.84 20.30 -1.64
N VAL A 333 -10.09 19.81 -0.42
CA VAL A 333 -10.05 20.61 0.81
C VAL A 333 -8.62 20.87 1.32
N VAL A 334 -7.64 20.12 0.83
CA VAL A 334 -6.23 20.28 1.21
C VAL A 334 -5.63 21.43 0.42
N VAL A 335 -4.95 22.33 1.12
CA VAL A 335 -4.20 23.44 0.52
C VAL A 335 -2.71 23.21 0.68
N ALA A 336 -1.96 23.48 -0.40
CA ALA A 336 -0.52 23.28 -0.47
C ALA A 336 0.25 24.37 0.30
#